data_3fdc5c9a4bfd88ea32dbb8365a4f746c
#
_entry.id   3fdc5c9a4bfd88ea32dbb8365a4f746c
#
_cell.length_a   1.000
_cell.length_b   1.000
_cell.length_c   1.000
_cell.angle_alpha   90.00
_cell.angle_beta   90.00
_cell.angle_gamma   90.00
#
_symmetry.space_group_name_H-M   'P 1'
#
loop_
_entity.id
_entity.type
_entity.pdbx_description
1 polymer ?
#
loop_
_entity_poly.entity_id
_entity_poly.type
_entity_poly.pdbx_seq_one_letter_code
_entity_poly.pdbx_strand_id
1 'polypeptide(L)'
;FEESFRHHAQNGDKVLYLAFSSVLSGTYQSSMIARDIVLEEFPQSTIEIVDTLAAAGGEGYLSILAAQARDEGKSLEETKAIIIDILPRLRTYFLVDDLYHLMRGGRLSKTSAIMGSLANIKPLLWIEPSGKLVPLAKVRGRKKALKEVVSQATQSLAHDTAVVAYANDIEGAEILKKSLLEHEDVDHVLIMPLGPVISAHVGPGTLAVFSIGKEAR
;
A
#
# COMPACT_ATOMS: atom_id res chain seq x y z
N PHE A 1 4.79 -18.58 6.27
CA PHE A 1 3.36 -18.56 6.63
C PHE A 1 2.97 -19.73 7.53
N GLU A 2 3.18 -20.99 7.12
CA GLU A 2 2.76 -22.17 7.90
C GLU A 2 3.24 -22.12 9.35
N GLU A 3 4.53 -21.84 9.58
CA GLU A 3 5.10 -21.75 10.93
C GLU A 3 4.39 -20.70 11.78
N SER A 4 4.18 -19.51 11.21
CA SER A 4 3.49 -18.42 11.91
C SER A 4 2.03 -18.76 12.19
N PHE A 5 1.29 -19.25 11.20
CA PHE A 5 -0.12 -19.61 11.37
C PHE A 5 -0.30 -20.77 12.36
N ARG A 6 0.58 -21.78 12.28
CA ARG A 6 0.57 -22.91 13.21
C ARG A 6 0.83 -22.49 14.65
N HIS A 7 1.78 -21.55 14.85
CA HIS A 7 2.06 -21.00 16.18
C HIS A 7 0.81 -20.34 16.78
N HIS A 8 0.11 -19.49 16.03
CA HIS A 8 -1.11 -18.84 16.50
C HIS A 8 -2.27 -19.83 16.68
N ALA A 9 -2.41 -20.80 15.79
CA ALA A 9 -3.43 -21.85 15.92
C ALA A 9 -3.24 -22.69 17.19
N GLN A 10 -2.00 -23.05 17.53
CA GLN A 10 -1.66 -23.76 18.79
C GLN A 10 -2.01 -22.95 20.04
N ASN A 11 -1.88 -21.64 19.98
CA ASN A 11 -2.21 -20.76 21.09
C ASN A 11 -3.71 -20.45 21.21
N GLY A 12 -4.52 -20.87 20.22
CA GLY A 12 -5.94 -20.52 20.15
C GLY A 12 -6.20 -19.08 19.72
N ASP A 13 -5.21 -18.43 19.13
CA ASP A 13 -5.35 -17.07 18.63
C ASP A 13 -6.17 -17.05 17.32
N LYS A 14 -6.97 -15.98 17.16
CA LYS A 14 -7.61 -15.65 15.88
C LYS A 14 -6.68 -14.79 15.04
N VAL A 15 -6.48 -15.14 13.78
CA VAL A 15 -5.55 -14.45 12.87
C VAL A 15 -6.33 -13.72 11.78
N LEU A 16 -6.06 -12.43 11.62
CA LEU A 16 -6.42 -11.66 10.43
C LEU A 16 -5.13 -11.27 9.71
N TYR A 17 -4.88 -11.87 8.55
CA TYR A 17 -3.75 -11.54 7.69
C TYR A 17 -4.20 -10.61 6.55
N LEU A 18 -3.65 -9.40 6.52
CA LEU A 18 -3.84 -8.43 5.46
C LEU A 18 -2.73 -8.62 4.43
N ALA A 19 -3.05 -9.29 3.33
CA ALA A 19 -2.06 -9.72 2.36
C ALA A 19 -1.74 -8.61 1.35
N PHE A 20 -0.47 -8.54 0.96
CA PHE A 20 -0.02 -7.78 -0.20
C PHE A 20 -0.80 -8.17 -1.45
N SER A 21 -1.05 -7.19 -2.36
CA SER A 21 -1.84 -7.39 -3.58
C SER A 21 -1.49 -8.68 -4.31
N SER A 22 -2.48 -9.55 -4.50
CA SER A 22 -2.37 -10.80 -5.26
C SER A 22 -1.97 -10.59 -6.72
N VAL A 23 -2.23 -9.40 -7.25
CA VAL A 23 -1.88 -8.99 -8.62
C VAL A 23 -0.40 -8.67 -8.76
N LEU A 24 0.25 -8.23 -7.67
CA LEU A 24 1.64 -7.80 -7.66
C LEU A 24 2.59 -8.90 -7.14
N SER A 25 2.09 -9.84 -6.33
CA SER A 25 2.91 -10.87 -5.69
C SER A 25 2.14 -12.17 -5.49
N GLY A 26 2.83 -13.31 -5.58
CA GLY A 26 2.29 -14.61 -5.20
C GLY A 26 2.14 -14.84 -3.68
N THR A 27 2.48 -13.84 -2.85
CA THR A 27 2.44 -13.91 -1.39
C THR A 27 1.03 -14.23 -0.87
N TYR A 28 0.00 -13.60 -1.43
CA TYR A 28 -1.41 -13.91 -1.12
C TYR A 28 -1.71 -15.40 -1.36
N GLN A 29 -1.39 -15.92 -2.53
CA GLN A 29 -1.63 -17.32 -2.86
C GLN A 29 -0.88 -18.27 -1.93
N SER A 30 0.37 -17.96 -1.59
CA SER A 30 1.18 -18.73 -0.65
C SER A 30 0.57 -18.74 0.75
N SER A 31 0.02 -17.62 1.20
CA SER A 31 -0.66 -17.56 2.51
C SER A 31 -1.95 -18.38 2.55
N MET A 32 -2.71 -18.40 1.45
CA MET A 32 -3.91 -19.23 1.33
C MET A 32 -3.59 -20.73 1.44
N ILE A 33 -2.55 -21.19 0.75
CA ILE A 33 -2.09 -22.59 0.83
C ILE A 33 -1.66 -22.91 2.26
N ALA A 34 -0.85 -22.07 2.87
CA ALA A 34 -0.38 -22.25 4.24
C ALA A 34 -1.53 -22.29 5.26
N ARG A 35 -2.54 -21.44 5.09
CA ARG A 35 -3.76 -21.46 5.92
C ARG A 35 -4.46 -22.81 5.82
N ASP A 36 -4.68 -23.29 4.60
CA ASP A 36 -5.43 -24.52 4.36
C ASP A 36 -4.70 -25.72 5.00
N ILE A 37 -3.37 -25.82 4.88
CA ILE A 37 -2.54 -26.84 5.55
C ILE A 37 -2.71 -26.75 7.07
N VAL A 38 -2.64 -25.54 7.65
CA VAL A 38 -2.74 -25.40 9.12
C VAL A 38 -4.16 -25.70 9.62
N LEU A 39 -5.20 -25.37 8.86
CA LEU A 39 -6.58 -25.70 9.22
C LEU A 39 -6.89 -27.20 9.12
N GLU A 40 -6.17 -27.98 8.31
CA GLU A 40 -6.24 -29.45 8.35
C GLU A 40 -5.72 -30.02 9.69
N GLU A 41 -4.66 -29.40 10.24
CA GLU A 41 -4.09 -29.78 11.54
C GLU A 41 -4.90 -29.23 12.72
N PHE A 42 -5.46 -28.02 12.59
CA PHE A 42 -6.19 -27.28 13.62
C PHE A 42 -7.56 -26.79 13.12
N PRO A 43 -8.56 -27.70 12.94
CA PRO A 43 -9.85 -27.37 12.31
C PRO A 43 -10.69 -26.32 13.05
N GLN A 44 -10.43 -26.10 14.35
CA GLN A 44 -11.14 -25.12 15.18
C GLN A 44 -10.51 -23.72 15.15
N SER A 45 -9.37 -23.56 14.50
CA SER A 45 -8.67 -22.29 14.43
C SER A 45 -9.33 -21.35 13.43
N THR A 46 -9.22 -20.05 13.70
CA THR A 46 -9.72 -18.99 12.80
C THR A 46 -8.54 -18.27 12.17
N ILE A 47 -8.36 -18.42 10.87
CA ILE A 47 -7.33 -17.75 10.08
C ILE A 47 -8.02 -17.10 8.88
N GLU A 48 -8.20 -15.79 8.94
CA GLU A 48 -8.80 -15.00 7.87
C GLU A 48 -7.71 -14.27 7.08
N ILE A 49 -7.82 -14.33 5.76
CA ILE A 49 -6.88 -13.67 4.85
C ILE A 49 -7.65 -12.71 3.95
N VAL A 50 -7.20 -11.48 3.88
CA VAL A 50 -7.77 -10.44 3.02
C VAL A 50 -6.75 -10.04 1.96
N ASP A 51 -7.08 -10.20 0.68
CA ASP A 51 -6.32 -9.59 -0.40
C ASP A 51 -6.57 -8.09 -0.38
N THR A 52 -5.59 -7.32 0.02
CA THR A 52 -5.77 -5.87 0.16
C THR A 52 -5.75 -5.12 -1.17
N LEU A 53 -5.32 -5.75 -2.25
CA LEU A 53 -5.03 -5.08 -3.53
C LEU A 53 -4.17 -3.81 -3.33
N ALA A 54 -3.37 -3.81 -2.26
CA ALA A 54 -2.50 -2.73 -1.84
C ALA A 54 -1.05 -3.21 -1.74
N ALA A 55 -0.15 -2.28 -1.50
CA ALA A 55 1.27 -2.52 -1.34
C ALA A 55 1.88 -1.58 -0.31
N ALA A 56 2.96 -2.01 0.34
CA ALA A 56 3.82 -1.19 1.18
C ALA A 56 3.05 -0.38 2.25
N GLY A 57 3.17 0.95 2.22
CA GLY A 57 2.52 1.82 3.20
C GLY A 57 0.99 1.74 3.19
N GLY A 58 0.36 1.33 2.08
CA GLY A 58 -1.08 1.11 2.02
C GLY A 58 -1.51 -0.12 2.84
N GLU A 59 -0.80 -1.23 2.69
CA GLU A 59 -0.99 -2.43 3.52
C GLU A 59 -0.68 -2.13 4.99
N GLY A 60 0.41 -1.37 5.25
CA GLY A 60 0.76 -0.91 6.60
C GLY A 60 -0.33 -0.04 7.23
N TYR A 61 -0.92 0.87 6.47
CA TYR A 61 -2.00 1.73 6.96
C TYR A 61 -3.24 0.91 7.33
N LEU A 62 -3.65 -0.03 6.49
CA LEU A 62 -4.74 -0.95 6.80
C LEU A 62 -4.45 -1.78 8.07
N SER A 63 -3.21 -2.21 8.25
CA SER A 63 -2.78 -2.95 9.45
C SER A 63 -2.89 -2.11 10.73
N ILE A 64 -2.55 -0.81 10.66
CA ILE A 64 -2.73 0.13 11.76
C ILE A 64 -4.21 0.25 12.12
N LEU A 65 -5.08 0.45 11.13
CA LEU A 65 -6.52 0.56 11.34
C LEU A 65 -7.14 -0.73 11.91
N ALA A 66 -6.68 -1.89 11.44
CA ALA A 66 -7.11 -3.17 11.99
C ALA A 66 -6.67 -3.34 13.46
N ALA A 67 -5.45 -2.91 13.80
CA ALA A 67 -4.96 -2.93 15.17
C ALA A 67 -5.76 -1.98 16.08
N GLN A 68 -6.08 -0.79 15.60
CA GLN A 68 -6.93 0.16 16.34
C GLN A 68 -8.34 -0.42 16.59
N ALA A 69 -8.98 -1.00 15.58
CA ALA A 69 -10.28 -1.65 15.74
C ALA A 69 -10.24 -2.78 16.78
N ARG A 70 -9.19 -3.61 16.74
CA ARG A 70 -8.96 -4.66 17.76
C ARG A 70 -8.81 -4.05 19.16
N ASP A 71 -8.03 -3.00 19.30
CA ASP A 71 -7.75 -2.34 20.58
C ASP A 71 -9.01 -1.62 21.14
N GLU A 72 -9.96 -1.25 20.27
CA GLU A 72 -11.31 -0.79 20.60
C GLU A 72 -12.26 -1.95 20.99
N GLY A 73 -11.78 -3.19 20.98
CA GLY A 73 -12.56 -4.37 21.37
C GLY A 73 -13.42 -4.98 20.25
N LYS A 74 -13.19 -4.61 19.00
CA LYS A 74 -13.88 -5.23 17.86
C LYS A 74 -13.47 -6.69 17.68
N SER A 75 -14.42 -7.53 17.32
CA SER A 75 -14.15 -8.91 16.94
C SER A 75 -13.31 -8.98 15.64
N LEU A 76 -12.76 -10.16 15.33
CA LEU A 76 -12.05 -10.38 14.08
C LEU A 76 -12.94 -10.12 12.87
N GLU A 77 -14.19 -10.58 12.93
CA GLU A 77 -15.20 -10.44 11.89
C GLU A 77 -15.56 -8.96 11.66
N GLU A 78 -15.76 -8.18 12.74
CA GLU A 78 -16.01 -6.74 12.66
C GLU A 78 -14.79 -5.99 12.11
N THR A 79 -13.58 -6.33 12.59
CA THR A 79 -12.33 -5.74 12.08
C THR A 79 -12.14 -6.03 10.61
N LYS A 80 -12.36 -7.27 10.17
CA LYS A 80 -12.32 -7.65 8.76
C LYS A 80 -13.32 -6.86 7.92
N ALA A 81 -14.55 -6.70 8.41
CA ALA A 81 -15.59 -5.94 7.71
C ALA A 81 -15.20 -4.46 7.55
N ILE A 82 -14.64 -3.83 8.59
CA ILE A 82 -14.11 -2.45 8.53
C ILE A 82 -13.04 -2.34 7.44
N ILE A 83 -12.09 -3.27 7.41
CA ILE A 83 -11.02 -3.25 6.41
C ILE A 83 -11.58 -3.42 5.00
N ILE A 84 -12.49 -4.37 4.77
CA ILE A 84 -13.12 -4.60 3.47
C ILE A 84 -13.88 -3.34 2.98
N ASP A 85 -14.53 -2.61 3.85
CA ASP A 85 -15.22 -1.34 3.51
C ASP A 85 -14.22 -0.25 3.10
N ILE A 86 -13.04 -0.21 3.72
CA ILE A 86 -12.00 0.77 3.42
C ILE A 86 -11.24 0.47 2.11
N LEU A 87 -11.05 -0.80 1.75
CA LEU A 87 -10.23 -1.20 0.60
C LEU A 87 -10.52 -0.45 -0.70
N PRO A 88 -11.78 -0.28 -1.15
CA PRO A 88 -12.08 0.45 -2.38
C PRO A 88 -11.68 1.92 -2.32
N ARG A 89 -11.54 2.49 -1.12
CA ARG A 89 -11.26 3.91 -0.87
C ARG A 89 -9.79 4.19 -0.57
N LEU A 90 -8.96 3.14 -0.39
CA LEU A 90 -7.53 3.28 -0.17
C LEU A 90 -6.84 3.75 -1.44
N ARG A 91 -6.24 4.92 -1.41
CA ARG A 91 -5.51 5.54 -2.51
C ARG A 91 -4.02 5.34 -2.35
N THR A 92 -3.35 5.08 -3.44
CA THR A 92 -1.89 4.95 -3.50
C THR A 92 -1.38 5.68 -4.72
N TYR A 93 -0.66 6.77 -4.52
CA TYR A 93 0.01 7.54 -5.58
C TYR A 93 1.49 7.59 -5.31
N PHE A 94 2.30 7.38 -6.33
CA PHE A 94 3.74 7.36 -6.14
C PHE A 94 4.51 7.87 -7.36
N LEU A 95 5.68 8.41 -7.09
CA LEU A 95 6.68 8.82 -8.07
C LEU A 95 7.86 7.87 -8.03
N VAL A 96 8.40 7.58 -9.20
CA VAL A 96 9.68 6.88 -9.34
C VAL A 96 10.64 7.75 -10.14
N ASP A 97 11.93 7.57 -9.94
CA ASP A 97 12.95 8.23 -10.75
C ASP A 97 13.14 7.53 -12.09
N ASP A 98 12.98 6.20 -12.09
CA ASP A 98 13.14 5.36 -13.27
C ASP A 98 12.11 4.22 -13.27
N LEU A 99 11.31 4.14 -14.33
CA LEU A 99 10.34 3.06 -14.56
C LEU A 99 11.01 1.70 -14.87
N TYR A 100 12.29 1.71 -15.22
CA TYR A 100 13.02 0.52 -15.60
C TYR A 100 13.02 -0.55 -14.50
N HIS A 101 13.11 -0.14 -13.23
CA HIS A 101 13.05 -1.05 -12.09
C HIS A 101 11.73 -1.83 -12.05
N LEU A 102 10.59 -1.15 -12.17
CA LEU A 102 9.25 -1.76 -12.19
C LEU A 102 9.05 -2.66 -13.42
N MET A 103 9.54 -2.23 -14.59
CA MET A 103 9.45 -3.00 -15.84
C MET A 103 10.33 -4.25 -15.78
N ARG A 104 11.57 -4.14 -15.28
CA ARG A 104 12.47 -5.27 -15.10
C ARG A 104 11.91 -6.27 -14.09
N GLY A 105 11.29 -5.78 -13.03
CA GLY A 105 10.60 -6.59 -12.03
C GLY A 105 9.28 -7.20 -12.52
N GLY A 106 8.80 -6.84 -13.72
CA GLY A 106 7.55 -7.34 -14.30
C GLY A 106 6.26 -6.80 -13.64
N ARG A 107 6.33 -5.77 -12.80
CA ARG A 107 5.18 -5.15 -12.12
C ARG A 107 4.61 -3.97 -12.89
N LEU A 108 5.28 -3.56 -13.98
CA LEU A 108 4.77 -2.60 -14.94
C LEU A 108 4.96 -3.16 -16.37
N SER A 109 3.91 -3.05 -17.20
CA SER A 109 3.97 -3.50 -18.59
C SER A 109 4.95 -2.65 -19.42
N LYS A 110 5.72 -3.30 -20.30
CA LYS A 110 6.61 -2.64 -21.27
C LYS A 110 5.85 -1.82 -22.32
N THR A 111 4.57 -2.13 -22.53
CA THR A 111 3.70 -1.42 -23.49
C THR A 111 3.08 -0.16 -22.94
N SER A 112 3.21 0.11 -21.64
CA SER A 112 2.76 1.39 -21.10
C SER A 112 3.54 2.51 -21.81
N ALA A 113 2.84 3.37 -22.53
CA ALA A 113 3.37 4.40 -23.45
C ALA A 113 4.21 5.52 -22.79
N ILE A 114 4.88 5.19 -21.67
CA ILE A 114 5.72 6.07 -20.87
C ILE A 114 7.20 5.89 -21.21
N MET A 115 7.53 4.99 -22.14
CA MET A 115 8.90 4.77 -22.59
C MET A 115 9.41 5.95 -23.42
N GLY A 116 9.91 6.94 -22.73
CA GLY A 116 10.70 8.02 -23.26
C GLY A 116 11.41 8.69 -22.10
N SER A 117 12.70 8.47 -21.98
CA SER A 117 13.58 9.20 -21.07
C SER A 117 13.70 10.66 -21.53
N LEU A 118 12.64 11.43 -21.35
CA LEU A 118 12.72 12.87 -21.48
C LEU A 118 13.34 13.40 -20.19
N ALA A 119 14.47 14.07 -20.33
CA ALA A 119 15.15 14.70 -19.21
C ALA A 119 14.16 15.50 -18.33
N ASN A 120 14.20 15.24 -17.04
CA ASN A 120 13.37 15.93 -16.05
C ASN A 120 11.86 15.60 -16.07
N ILE A 121 11.43 14.48 -16.67
CA ILE A 121 10.06 13.97 -16.57
C ILE A 121 10.00 12.97 -15.41
N LYS A 122 9.06 13.19 -14.47
CA LYS A 122 8.78 12.29 -13.35
C LYS A 122 7.45 11.57 -13.64
N PRO A 123 7.48 10.24 -13.80
CA PRO A 123 6.26 9.45 -13.91
C PRO A 123 5.53 9.44 -12.57
N LEU A 124 4.25 9.77 -12.60
CA LEU A 124 3.32 9.56 -11.51
C LEU A 124 2.53 8.30 -11.80
N LEU A 125 2.51 7.38 -10.85
CA LEU A 125 1.80 6.12 -10.92
C LEU A 125 0.80 6.03 -9.77
N TRP A 126 -0.15 5.13 -9.92
CA TRP A 126 -1.10 4.78 -8.88
C TRP A 126 -1.42 3.29 -8.90
N ILE A 127 -2.02 2.81 -7.81
CA ILE A 127 -2.61 1.46 -7.78
C ILE A 127 -4.09 1.61 -8.11
N GLU A 128 -4.49 1.08 -9.27
CA GLU A 128 -5.88 1.08 -9.69
C GLU A 128 -6.74 0.08 -8.87
N PRO A 129 -8.10 0.14 -8.96
CA PRO A 129 -8.97 -0.75 -8.18
C PRO A 129 -8.69 -2.24 -8.34
N SER A 130 -8.15 -2.66 -9.48
CA SER A 130 -7.77 -4.06 -9.72
C SER A 130 -6.49 -4.50 -8.97
N GLY A 131 -5.79 -3.58 -8.28
CA GLY A 131 -4.52 -3.84 -7.60
C GLY A 131 -3.28 -3.73 -8.50
N LYS A 132 -3.43 -3.33 -9.77
CA LYS A 132 -2.29 -3.14 -10.70
C LYS A 132 -1.66 -1.76 -10.55
N LEU A 133 -0.35 -1.72 -10.81
CA LEU A 133 0.36 -0.46 -10.97
C LEU A 133 0.13 0.09 -12.38
N VAL A 134 -0.41 1.29 -12.48
CA VAL A 134 -0.61 1.95 -13.75
C VAL A 134 -0.09 3.39 -13.74
N PRO A 135 0.41 3.88 -14.88
CA PRO A 135 0.80 5.26 -15.01
C PRO A 135 -0.44 6.18 -14.99
N LEU A 136 -0.36 7.25 -14.19
CA LEU A 136 -1.41 8.26 -14.10
C LEU A 136 -1.04 9.51 -14.92
N ALA A 137 0.18 10.01 -14.77
CA ALA A 137 0.62 11.23 -15.45
C ALA A 137 2.14 11.25 -15.68
N LYS A 138 2.57 12.14 -16.57
CA LYS A 138 3.96 12.55 -16.77
C LYS A 138 4.11 13.99 -16.33
N VAL A 139 4.88 14.23 -15.29
CA VAL A 139 5.02 15.57 -14.73
C VAL A 139 6.44 16.08 -14.95
N ARG A 140 6.57 17.26 -15.54
CA ARG A 140 7.87 17.87 -15.77
C ARG A 140 8.36 18.58 -14.50
N GLY A 141 9.47 18.09 -13.96
CA GLY A 141 10.14 18.65 -12.78
C GLY A 141 9.62 18.09 -11.46
N ARG A 142 10.57 17.78 -10.56
CA ARG A 142 10.31 17.14 -9.27
C ARG A 142 9.32 17.92 -8.41
N LYS A 143 9.48 19.25 -8.29
CA LYS A 143 8.59 20.08 -7.46
C LYS A 143 7.12 20.00 -7.88
N LYS A 144 6.87 20.00 -9.20
CA LYS A 144 5.49 19.86 -9.73
C LYS A 144 4.96 18.45 -9.49
N ALA A 145 5.82 17.43 -9.64
CA ALA A 145 5.43 16.04 -9.43
C ALA A 145 5.03 15.78 -7.97
N LEU A 146 5.78 16.31 -6.99
CA LEU A 146 5.42 16.23 -5.56
C LEU A 146 4.07 16.92 -5.26
N LYS A 147 3.83 18.11 -5.84
CA LYS A 147 2.53 18.79 -5.70
C LYS A 147 1.39 17.98 -6.29
N GLU A 148 1.62 17.33 -7.44
CA GLU A 148 0.60 16.51 -8.07
C GLU A 148 0.26 15.28 -7.22
N VAL A 149 1.26 14.60 -6.63
CA VAL A 149 1.03 13.48 -5.69
C VAL A 149 0.16 13.94 -4.51
N VAL A 150 0.48 15.07 -3.89
CA VAL A 150 -0.31 15.61 -2.78
C VAL A 150 -1.73 15.92 -3.24
N SER A 151 -1.88 16.63 -4.37
CA SER A 151 -3.21 16.97 -4.93
C SER A 151 -4.08 15.75 -5.18
N GLN A 152 -3.50 14.66 -5.74
CA GLN A 152 -4.22 13.41 -5.97
C GLN A 152 -4.58 12.70 -4.66
N ALA A 153 -3.65 12.68 -3.70
CA ALA A 153 -3.82 11.98 -2.43
C ALA A 153 -4.83 12.66 -1.49
N THR A 154 -4.99 13.98 -1.58
CA THR A 154 -5.85 14.76 -0.67
C THR A 154 -7.25 15.06 -1.19
N GLN A 155 -7.64 14.53 -2.35
CA GLN A 155 -9.00 14.71 -2.88
C GLN A 155 -10.04 14.05 -1.97
N SER A 156 -10.95 14.84 -1.37
CA SER A 156 -12.11 14.30 -0.61
C SER A 156 -11.72 13.19 0.38
N LEU A 157 -10.93 13.54 1.39
CA LEU A 157 -10.42 12.60 2.39
C LEU A 157 -11.54 12.15 3.35
N ALA A 158 -11.51 10.86 3.71
CA ALA A 158 -12.36 10.27 4.75
C ALA A 158 -11.64 10.18 6.10
N HIS A 159 -10.30 10.18 6.08
CA HIS A 159 -9.44 10.11 7.27
C HIS A 159 -8.44 11.27 7.23
N ASP A 160 -8.13 11.79 8.39
CA ASP A 160 -7.17 12.88 8.63
C ASP A 160 -5.70 12.45 8.57
N THR A 161 -5.45 11.17 8.41
CA THR A 161 -4.11 10.58 8.40
C THR A 161 -3.70 10.19 6.99
N ALA A 162 -2.48 10.58 6.61
CA ALA A 162 -1.80 10.09 5.42
C ALA A 162 -0.52 9.35 5.78
N VAL A 163 -0.09 8.44 4.92
CA VAL A 163 1.17 7.72 5.05
C VAL A 163 2.08 8.09 3.89
N VAL A 164 3.34 8.40 4.18
CA VAL A 164 4.39 8.64 3.20
C VAL A 164 5.42 7.52 3.29
N ALA A 165 5.71 6.86 2.16
CA ALA A 165 6.79 5.89 2.10
C ALA A 165 7.85 6.32 1.09
N TYR A 166 9.12 5.96 1.36
CA TYR A 166 10.26 6.41 0.55
C TYR A 166 11.33 5.32 0.37
N ALA A 167 12.03 5.36 -0.76
CA ALA A 167 13.23 4.58 -1.01
C ALA A 167 14.42 5.50 -1.21
N ASN A 168 15.33 5.56 -0.21
CA ASN A 168 16.55 6.38 -0.22
C ASN A 168 16.34 7.87 -0.56
N ASP A 169 15.25 8.46 -0.06
CA ASP A 169 14.88 9.86 -0.30
C ASP A 169 14.06 10.43 0.87
N ILE A 170 14.68 10.48 2.04
CA ILE A 170 14.03 11.01 3.26
C ILE A 170 13.71 12.50 3.12
N GLU A 171 14.54 13.28 2.43
CA GLU A 171 14.28 14.71 2.22
C GLU A 171 13.01 14.94 1.40
N GLY A 172 12.81 14.14 0.34
CA GLY A 172 11.58 14.16 -0.43
C GLY A 172 10.36 13.75 0.37
N ALA A 173 10.50 12.77 1.27
CA ALA A 173 9.43 12.34 2.17
C ALA A 173 9.05 13.45 3.17
N GLU A 174 10.02 14.17 3.72
CA GLU A 174 9.75 15.32 4.62
C GLU A 174 9.08 16.49 3.89
N ILE A 175 9.44 16.73 2.62
CA ILE A 175 8.76 17.73 1.79
C ILE A 175 7.30 17.33 1.56
N LEU A 176 7.03 16.05 1.25
CA LEU A 176 5.66 15.53 1.11
C LEU A 176 4.87 15.66 2.40
N LYS A 177 5.45 15.24 3.54
CA LYS A 177 4.83 15.40 4.86
C LYS A 177 4.40 16.83 5.13
N LYS A 178 5.34 17.79 4.94
CA LYS A 178 5.03 19.20 5.14
C LYS A 178 3.89 19.65 4.25
N SER A 179 3.92 19.29 2.96
CA SER A 179 2.87 19.68 2.00
C SER A 179 1.52 19.03 2.28
N LEU A 180 1.49 17.82 2.82
CA LEU A 180 0.26 17.14 3.26
C LEU A 180 -0.35 17.84 4.48
N LEU A 181 0.48 18.21 5.48
CA LEU A 181 0.04 18.91 6.68
C LEU A 181 -0.41 20.37 6.42
N GLU A 182 -0.14 20.93 5.24
CA GLU A 182 -0.69 22.22 4.79
C GLU A 182 -2.15 22.09 4.28
N HIS A 183 -2.65 20.84 4.11
CA HIS A 183 -4.03 20.58 3.67
C HIS A 183 -4.96 20.50 4.88
N GLU A 184 -6.10 21.19 4.82
CA GLU A 184 -7.05 21.35 5.93
C GLU A 184 -7.64 20.04 6.47
N ASP A 185 -7.68 18.99 5.65
CA ASP A 185 -8.22 17.68 6.04
C ASP A 185 -7.11 16.68 6.49
N VAL A 186 -5.86 17.12 6.70
CA VAL A 186 -4.75 16.25 7.10
C VAL A 186 -4.13 16.72 8.40
N ASP A 187 -4.37 15.99 9.48
CA ASP A 187 -3.80 16.28 10.81
C ASP A 187 -2.54 15.45 11.11
N HIS A 188 -2.45 14.27 10.51
CA HIS A 188 -1.39 13.30 10.81
C HIS A 188 -0.71 12.76 9.57
N VAL A 189 0.63 12.70 9.59
CA VAL A 189 1.42 12.07 8.54
C VAL A 189 2.47 11.15 9.14
N LEU A 190 2.35 9.85 8.81
CA LEU A 190 3.34 8.84 9.14
C LEU A 190 4.36 8.74 8.01
N ILE A 191 5.66 8.71 8.34
CA ILE A 191 6.74 8.46 7.38
C ILE A 191 7.36 7.10 7.66
N MET A 192 7.57 6.29 6.61
CA MET A 192 8.23 5.00 6.72
C MET A 192 9.17 4.73 5.54
N PRO A 193 10.32 4.07 5.76
CA PRO A 193 11.13 3.58 4.66
C PRO A 193 10.43 2.41 3.96
N LEU A 194 10.56 2.31 2.64
CA LEU A 194 10.18 1.12 1.90
C LEU A 194 11.13 -0.04 2.24
N GLY A 195 10.57 -1.22 2.48
CA GLY A 195 11.36 -2.42 2.71
C GLY A 195 12.21 -2.82 1.49
N PRO A 196 13.24 -3.66 1.67
CA PRO A 196 14.22 -3.96 0.62
C PRO A 196 13.60 -4.59 -0.64
N VAL A 197 12.58 -5.43 -0.48
CA VAL A 197 11.88 -6.09 -1.60
C VAL A 197 11.20 -5.05 -2.49
N ILE A 198 10.43 -4.15 -1.89
CA ILE A 198 9.72 -3.09 -2.64
C ILE A 198 10.73 -2.12 -3.25
N SER A 199 11.75 -1.72 -2.49
CA SER A 199 12.81 -0.82 -2.98
C SER A 199 13.55 -1.39 -4.21
N ALA A 200 13.77 -2.70 -4.27
CA ALA A 200 14.37 -3.36 -5.44
C ALA A 200 13.48 -3.27 -6.70
N HIS A 201 12.15 -3.24 -6.53
CA HIS A 201 11.20 -3.12 -7.63
C HIS A 201 10.95 -1.68 -8.08
N VAL A 202 10.98 -0.71 -7.16
CA VAL A 202 10.64 0.69 -7.50
C VAL A 202 11.87 1.56 -7.70
N GLY A 203 13.03 1.17 -7.16
CA GLY A 203 14.30 1.89 -7.23
C GLY A 203 14.43 3.04 -6.24
N PRO A 204 15.65 3.59 -6.10
CA PRO A 204 15.91 4.74 -5.25
C PRO A 204 15.21 6.00 -5.77
N GLY A 205 14.97 6.96 -4.88
CA GLY A 205 14.27 8.21 -5.20
C GLY A 205 12.74 8.05 -5.27
N THR A 206 12.21 6.85 -5.02
CA THR A 206 10.76 6.60 -5.00
C THR A 206 10.13 7.23 -3.77
N LEU A 207 9.01 7.91 -4.00
CA LEU A 207 8.15 8.51 -2.98
C LEU A 207 6.71 8.10 -3.22
N ALA A 208 6.03 7.64 -2.18
CA ALA A 208 4.63 7.21 -2.24
C ALA A 208 3.81 7.89 -1.15
N VAL A 209 2.55 8.21 -1.47
CA VAL A 209 1.55 8.70 -0.52
C VAL A 209 0.35 7.77 -0.55
N PHE A 210 -0.13 7.43 0.64
CA PHE A 210 -1.30 6.60 0.87
C PHE A 210 -2.31 7.38 1.71
N SER A 211 -3.56 7.35 1.30
CA SER A 211 -4.66 8.04 1.98
C SER A 211 -5.97 7.29 1.78
N ILE A 212 -7.00 7.65 2.54
CA ILE A 212 -8.33 7.05 2.42
C ILE A 212 -9.31 8.14 2.01
N GLY A 213 -9.92 7.96 0.84
CA GLY A 213 -10.94 8.87 0.32
C GLY A 213 -12.34 8.56 0.83
N LYS A 214 -13.27 9.49 0.67
CA LYS A 214 -14.72 9.27 0.90
C LYS A 214 -15.32 8.36 -0.17
N GLU A 215 -14.82 8.48 -1.40
CA GLU A 215 -15.29 7.73 -2.56
C GLU A 215 -14.29 6.65 -2.96
N ALA A 216 -14.78 5.60 -3.60
CA ALA A 216 -13.95 4.56 -4.18
C ALA A 216 -12.99 5.16 -5.23
N ARG A 217 -11.78 4.58 -5.31
CA ARG A 217 -10.74 4.92 -6.30
C ARG A 217 -11.09 4.37 -7.68
#